data_6b68b2e4494455bb19d8d126b3606b5f
#
_entry.id   6b68b2e4494455bb19d8d126b3606b5f
#
_cell.length_a   1.000
_cell.length_b   1.000
_cell.length_c   1.000
_cell.angle_alpha   90.00
_cell.angle_beta   90.00
_cell.angle_gamma   90.00
#
_symmetry.space_group_name_H-M   'P 1'
#
loop_
_entity.id
_entity.type
_entity.pdbx_description
1 polymer ?
#
loop_
_entity_poly.entity_id
_entity_poly.type
_entity_poly.pdbx_seq_one_letter_code
_entity_poly.pdbx_strand_id
1 'polypeptide(L)'
;VELEQLLERAHSLGEEGNWELMADLLREHLSDFQDEPAVHCWLGVAEHELGLEGVAYERFKRAITLEPEDPYVLATAGNGIAAFDDEDAERVLRTAALTAPGLPLTRLMYGAYLSREGFHEQAQAELDAARALEPEDPQIAYELGVARALGGDIDGAADAVADSVQLDPEDGWARVVFGLLLLEVGRGDEMVGELISGARIRETDVDAQLGAALAAASTRRDEVAYEMLERARLNASEADLVLVADVEDRLDSAEASLQMLSEDLGPDLLRTRLQERP
;
A
#
# COMPACT_ATOMS: atom_id res chain seq x y z
N VAL A 1 -20.41 -26.67 -9.76
CA VAL A 1 -20.59 -25.45 -8.95
C VAL A 1 -21.10 -24.38 -9.89
N GLU A 2 -22.07 -23.57 -9.47
CA GLU A 2 -22.49 -22.40 -10.25
C GLU A 2 -21.48 -21.26 -10.06
N LEU A 3 -21.30 -20.40 -11.09
CA LEU A 3 -20.32 -19.32 -11.07
C LEU A 3 -20.49 -18.40 -9.84
N GLU A 4 -21.73 -18.00 -9.56
CA GLU A 4 -22.05 -17.11 -8.43
C GLU A 4 -21.59 -17.71 -7.10
N GLN A 5 -21.86 -18.99 -6.85
CA GLN A 5 -21.43 -19.70 -5.63
C GLN A 5 -19.91 -19.83 -5.54
N LEU A 6 -19.23 -20.01 -6.69
CA LEU A 6 -17.77 -20.05 -6.74
C LEU A 6 -17.18 -18.71 -6.31
N LEU A 7 -17.69 -17.61 -6.88
CA LEU A 7 -17.20 -16.25 -6.59
C LEU A 7 -17.53 -15.82 -5.16
N GLU A 8 -18.73 -16.12 -4.65
CA GLU A 8 -19.08 -15.87 -3.25
C GLU A 8 -18.12 -16.57 -2.29
N ARG A 9 -17.80 -17.85 -2.57
CA ARG A 9 -16.88 -18.61 -1.75
C ARG A 9 -15.45 -18.06 -1.84
N ALA A 10 -15.00 -17.67 -3.03
CA ALA A 10 -13.70 -17.07 -3.24
C ALA A 10 -13.57 -15.74 -2.46
N HIS A 11 -14.58 -14.87 -2.52
CA HIS A 11 -14.61 -13.62 -1.76
C HIS A 11 -14.54 -13.87 -0.24
N SER A 12 -15.34 -14.81 0.28
CA SER A 12 -15.29 -15.16 1.71
C SER A 12 -13.89 -15.63 2.16
N LEU A 13 -13.19 -16.39 1.31
CA LEU A 13 -11.82 -16.81 1.61
C LEU A 13 -10.83 -15.64 1.57
N GLY A 14 -11.02 -14.69 0.64
CA GLY A 14 -10.23 -13.47 0.57
C GLY A 14 -10.42 -12.57 1.80
N GLU A 15 -11.68 -12.35 2.25
CA GLU A 15 -11.98 -11.60 3.47
C GLU A 15 -11.37 -12.22 4.72
N GLU A 16 -11.21 -13.54 4.74
CA GLU A 16 -10.55 -14.27 5.83
C GLU A 16 -9.01 -14.27 5.71
N GLY A 17 -8.43 -13.70 4.63
CA GLY A 17 -7.00 -13.76 4.33
C GLY A 17 -6.49 -15.14 3.89
N ASN A 18 -7.39 -16.05 3.53
CA ASN A 18 -7.08 -17.43 3.14
C ASN A 18 -6.71 -17.54 1.64
N TRP A 19 -5.67 -16.80 1.22
CA TRP A 19 -5.28 -16.65 -0.19
C TRP A 19 -4.91 -17.97 -0.88
N GLU A 20 -4.24 -18.88 -0.18
CA GLU A 20 -3.91 -20.21 -0.73
C GLU A 20 -5.17 -21.01 -1.06
N LEU A 21 -6.15 -21.02 -0.13
CA LEU A 21 -7.41 -21.73 -0.34
C LEU A 21 -8.26 -21.10 -1.42
N MET A 22 -8.24 -19.77 -1.53
CA MET A 22 -8.91 -19.03 -2.60
C MET A 22 -8.30 -19.36 -3.96
N ALA A 23 -6.98 -19.34 -4.08
CA ALA A 23 -6.27 -19.68 -5.31
C ALA A 23 -6.54 -21.13 -5.73
N ASP A 24 -6.48 -22.08 -4.80
CA ASP A 24 -6.73 -23.50 -5.08
C ASP A 24 -8.17 -23.74 -5.53
N LEU A 25 -9.15 -23.11 -4.86
CA LEU A 25 -10.56 -23.20 -5.24
C LEU A 25 -10.78 -22.69 -6.68
N LEU A 26 -10.23 -21.53 -7.01
CA LEU A 26 -10.40 -20.93 -8.35
C LEU A 26 -9.65 -21.72 -9.42
N ARG A 27 -8.45 -22.27 -9.12
CA ARG A 27 -7.68 -23.14 -10.04
C ARG A 27 -8.40 -24.45 -10.34
N GLU A 28 -9.02 -25.07 -9.35
CA GLU A 28 -9.79 -26.32 -9.53
C GLU A 28 -10.93 -26.14 -10.54
N HIS A 29 -11.58 -24.96 -10.56
CA HIS A 29 -12.73 -24.67 -11.41
C HIS A 29 -12.38 -23.87 -12.67
N LEU A 30 -11.10 -23.52 -12.88
CA LEU A 30 -10.68 -22.64 -13.98
C LEU A 30 -11.01 -23.23 -15.36
N SER A 31 -10.97 -24.55 -15.53
CA SER A 31 -11.32 -25.17 -16.81
C SER A 31 -12.80 -25.04 -17.17
N ASP A 32 -13.68 -24.93 -16.17
CA ASP A 32 -15.11 -24.79 -16.36
C ASP A 32 -15.51 -23.35 -16.67
N PHE A 33 -14.69 -22.40 -16.18
CA PHE A 33 -14.93 -20.94 -16.26
C PHE A 33 -13.77 -20.19 -16.92
N GLN A 34 -13.11 -20.81 -17.90
CA GLN A 34 -11.94 -20.24 -18.57
C GLN A 34 -12.18 -18.92 -19.30
N ASP A 35 -13.44 -18.60 -19.65
CA ASP A 35 -13.84 -17.40 -20.37
C ASP A 35 -14.60 -16.40 -19.46
N GLU A 36 -14.54 -16.61 -18.13
CA GLU A 36 -15.16 -15.74 -17.12
C GLU A 36 -14.13 -14.73 -16.55
N PRO A 37 -14.23 -13.43 -16.87
CA PRO A 37 -13.27 -12.43 -16.44
C PRO A 37 -13.07 -12.36 -14.93
N ALA A 38 -14.16 -12.49 -14.16
CA ALA A 38 -14.12 -12.42 -12.69
C ALA A 38 -13.28 -13.54 -12.08
N VAL A 39 -13.34 -14.76 -12.64
CA VAL A 39 -12.53 -15.89 -12.14
C VAL A 39 -11.06 -15.63 -12.33
N HIS A 40 -10.64 -15.09 -13.47
CA HIS A 40 -9.25 -14.70 -13.71
C HIS A 40 -8.84 -13.53 -12.82
N CYS A 41 -9.68 -12.52 -12.65
CA CYS A 41 -9.39 -11.36 -11.81
C CYS A 41 -9.14 -11.79 -10.36
N TRP A 42 -10.04 -12.54 -9.75
CA TRP A 42 -9.92 -12.96 -8.35
C TRP A 42 -8.82 -13.98 -8.13
N LEU A 43 -8.53 -14.83 -9.13
CA LEU A 43 -7.35 -15.68 -9.09
C LEU A 43 -6.06 -14.84 -9.14
N GLY A 44 -6.05 -13.77 -9.95
CA GLY A 44 -4.96 -12.81 -9.99
C GLY A 44 -4.72 -12.13 -8.64
N VAL A 45 -5.80 -11.71 -7.95
CA VAL A 45 -5.70 -11.15 -6.59
C VAL A 45 -5.07 -12.15 -5.63
N ALA A 46 -5.59 -13.39 -5.59
CA ALA A 46 -5.04 -14.41 -4.68
C ALA A 46 -3.58 -14.75 -4.99
N GLU A 47 -3.19 -14.82 -6.26
CA GLU A 47 -1.81 -15.08 -6.68
C GLU A 47 -0.88 -13.91 -6.37
N HIS A 48 -1.37 -12.67 -6.45
CA HIS A 48 -0.62 -11.48 -6.02
C HIS A 48 -0.34 -11.51 -4.52
N GLU A 49 -1.36 -11.75 -3.69
CA GLU A 49 -1.21 -11.85 -2.23
C GLU A 49 -0.26 -12.99 -1.79
N LEU A 50 -0.10 -14.00 -2.63
CA LEU A 50 0.88 -15.07 -2.44
C LEU A 50 2.29 -14.74 -2.97
N GLY A 51 2.52 -13.51 -3.45
CA GLY A 51 3.79 -13.07 -4.02
C GLY A 51 4.11 -13.66 -5.40
N LEU A 52 3.10 -14.21 -6.10
CA LEU A 52 3.26 -14.81 -7.43
C LEU A 52 3.02 -13.77 -8.55
N GLU A 53 3.75 -12.65 -8.48
CA GLU A 53 3.55 -11.44 -9.25
C GLU A 53 3.37 -11.66 -10.77
N GLY A 54 4.29 -12.40 -11.40
CA GLY A 54 4.22 -12.65 -12.85
C GLY A 54 3.02 -13.49 -13.27
N VAL A 55 2.54 -14.39 -12.39
CA VAL A 55 1.36 -15.20 -12.65
C VAL A 55 0.10 -14.34 -12.47
N ALA A 56 0.06 -13.54 -11.42
CA ALA A 56 -1.01 -12.60 -11.14
C ALA A 56 -1.23 -11.61 -12.31
N TYR A 57 -0.13 -11.03 -12.82
CA TYR A 57 -0.18 -10.16 -14.01
C TYR A 57 -0.86 -10.83 -15.20
N GLU A 58 -0.46 -12.06 -15.55
CA GLU A 58 -1.07 -12.81 -16.67
C GLU A 58 -2.57 -13.06 -16.41
N ARG A 59 -3.00 -13.26 -15.16
CA ARG A 59 -4.41 -13.39 -14.80
C ARG A 59 -5.17 -12.09 -15.00
N PHE A 60 -4.65 -10.97 -14.54
CA PHE A 60 -5.27 -9.65 -14.75
C PHE A 60 -5.36 -9.30 -16.25
N LYS A 61 -4.30 -9.54 -17.02
CA LYS A 61 -4.32 -9.35 -18.49
C LYS A 61 -5.36 -10.24 -19.15
N ARG A 62 -5.51 -11.50 -18.72
CA ARG A 62 -6.54 -12.39 -19.25
C ARG A 62 -7.95 -11.88 -18.91
N ALA A 63 -8.19 -11.43 -17.67
CA ALA A 63 -9.46 -10.86 -17.26
C ALA A 63 -9.86 -9.67 -18.17
N ILE A 64 -8.91 -8.75 -18.42
CA ILE A 64 -9.13 -7.58 -19.28
C ILE A 64 -9.39 -7.99 -20.73
N THR A 65 -8.67 -8.99 -21.27
CA THR A 65 -8.81 -9.47 -22.64
C THR A 65 -10.20 -10.09 -22.90
N LEU A 66 -10.84 -10.57 -21.85
CA LEU A 66 -12.21 -11.12 -21.90
C LEU A 66 -13.29 -10.02 -21.88
N GLU A 67 -12.90 -8.74 -21.93
CA GLU A 67 -13.78 -7.57 -22.00
C GLU A 67 -14.86 -7.56 -20.91
N PRO A 68 -14.48 -7.54 -19.60
CA PRO A 68 -15.44 -7.58 -18.51
C PRO A 68 -16.38 -6.36 -18.54
N GLU A 69 -17.67 -6.61 -18.35
CA GLU A 69 -18.68 -5.56 -18.20
C GLU A 69 -18.76 -5.06 -16.75
N ASP A 70 -18.32 -5.88 -15.79
CA ASP A 70 -18.32 -5.53 -14.36
C ASP A 70 -17.23 -4.50 -14.06
N PRO A 71 -17.59 -3.27 -13.62
CA PRO A 71 -16.64 -2.22 -13.32
C PRO A 71 -15.74 -2.56 -12.13
N TYR A 72 -16.17 -3.43 -11.24
CA TYR A 72 -15.36 -3.93 -10.13
C TYR A 72 -14.20 -4.76 -10.64
N VAL A 73 -14.49 -5.69 -11.54
CA VAL A 73 -13.47 -6.52 -12.21
C VAL A 73 -12.51 -5.65 -13.03
N LEU A 74 -13.05 -4.66 -13.77
CA LEU A 74 -12.24 -3.71 -14.53
C LEU A 74 -11.28 -2.92 -13.64
N ALA A 75 -11.77 -2.36 -12.53
CA ALA A 75 -10.95 -1.57 -11.61
C ALA A 75 -9.86 -2.43 -10.96
N THR A 76 -10.22 -3.60 -10.45
CA THR A 76 -9.29 -4.51 -9.78
C THR A 76 -8.22 -5.03 -10.74
N ALA A 77 -8.61 -5.52 -11.91
CA ALA A 77 -7.66 -6.00 -12.91
C ALA A 77 -6.80 -4.87 -13.49
N GLY A 78 -7.40 -3.68 -13.69
CA GLY A 78 -6.67 -2.48 -14.12
C GLY A 78 -5.61 -2.04 -13.12
N ASN A 79 -5.91 -2.06 -11.82
CA ASN A 79 -4.95 -1.80 -10.76
C ASN A 79 -3.84 -2.86 -10.74
N GLY A 80 -4.20 -4.14 -10.90
CA GLY A 80 -3.24 -5.24 -10.92
C GLY A 80 -2.22 -5.13 -12.05
N ILE A 81 -2.61 -4.70 -13.27
CA ILE A 81 -1.65 -4.49 -14.37
C ILE A 81 -0.87 -3.18 -14.23
N ALA A 82 -1.41 -2.17 -13.54
CA ALA A 82 -0.75 -0.90 -13.33
C ALA A 82 0.55 -1.05 -12.50
N ALA A 83 0.61 -2.05 -11.61
CA ALA A 83 1.82 -2.37 -10.85
C ALA A 83 3.01 -2.82 -11.73
N PHE A 84 2.75 -3.14 -13.00
CA PHE A 84 3.75 -3.59 -13.99
C PHE A 84 3.98 -2.56 -15.11
N ASP A 85 3.60 -1.30 -14.91
CA ASP A 85 3.71 -0.22 -15.91
C ASP A 85 3.06 -0.58 -17.27
N ASP A 86 1.96 -1.35 -17.24
CA ASP A 86 1.28 -1.79 -18.45
C ASP A 86 0.56 -0.63 -19.14
N GLU A 87 0.77 -0.47 -20.45
CA GLU A 87 0.20 0.62 -21.26
C GLU A 87 -1.34 0.65 -21.31
N ASP A 88 -2.00 -0.46 -21.02
CA ASP A 88 -3.46 -0.55 -20.95
C ASP A 88 -4.04 -0.05 -19.62
N ALA A 89 -3.25 0.10 -18.57
CA ALA A 89 -3.72 0.40 -17.22
C ALA A 89 -4.58 1.68 -17.15
N GLU A 90 -4.08 2.80 -17.72
CA GLU A 90 -4.84 4.05 -17.74
C GLU A 90 -6.20 3.88 -18.43
N ARG A 91 -6.21 3.27 -19.60
CA ARG A 91 -7.43 3.08 -20.37
C ARG A 91 -8.47 2.25 -19.61
N VAL A 92 -8.03 1.17 -18.96
CA VAL A 92 -8.90 0.26 -18.21
C VAL A 92 -9.46 0.95 -16.96
N LEU A 93 -8.62 1.55 -16.16
CA LEU A 93 -9.02 2.25 -14.92
C LEU A 93 -9.93 3.44 -15.21
N ARG A 94 -9.60 4.24 -16.23
CA ARG A 94 -10.47 5.35 -16.66
C ARG A 94 -11.83 4.85 -17.15
N THR A 95 -11.87 3.74 -17.89
CA THR A 95 -13.13 3.13 -18.33
C THR A 95 -13.97 2.71 -17.13
N ALA A 96 -13.39 2.04 -16.13
CA ALA A 96 -14.10 1.65 -14.91
C ALA A 96 -14.69 2.87 -14.19
N ALA A 97 -13.90 3.94 -13.99
CA ALA A 97 -14.36 5.16 -13.32
C ALA A 97 -15.48 5.89 -14.09
N LEU A 98 -15.43 5.89 -15.43
CA LEU A 98 -16.44 6.53 -16.26
C LEU A 98 -17.74 5.72 -16.36
N THR A 99 -17.66 4.39 -16.36
CA THR A 99 -18.84 3.51 -16.48
C THR A 99 -19.59 3.37 -15.15
N ALA A 100 -18.88 3.43 -14.02
CA ALA A 100 -19.47 3.32 -12.69
C ALA A 100 -19.03 4.47 -11.75
N PRO A 101 -19.38 5.74 -12.05
CA PRO A 101 -18.94 6.89 -11.29
C PRO A 101 -19.48 6.94 -9.85
N GLY A 102 -20.45 6.13 -9.51
CA GLY A 102 -21.01 5.96 -8.16
C GLY A 102 -20.40 4.82 -7.37
N LEU A 103 -19.46 4.07 -7.93
CA LEU A 103 -18.72 3.02 -7.22
C LEU A 103 -17.40 3.59 -6.69
N PRO A 104 -17.18 3.70 -5.34
CA PRO A 104 -15.99 4.32 -4.75
C PRO A 104 -14.70 3.68 -5.24
N LEU A 105 -14.66 2.35 -5.34
CA LEU A 105 -13.49 1.59 -5.78
C LEU A 105 -12.94 2.03 -7.14
N THR A 106 -13.81 2.28 -8.12
CA THR A 106 -13.35 2.66 -9.48
C THR A 106 -12.64 4.01 -9.49
N ARG A 107 -13.14 4.96 -8.68
CA ARG A 107 -12.51 6.26 -8.49
C ARG A 107 -11.23 6.18 -7.67
N LEU A 108 -11.24 5.37 -6.61
CA LEU A 108 -10.08 5.10 -5.78
C LEU A 108 -8.93 4.55 -6.63
N MET A 109 -9.15 3.48 -7.37
CA MET A 109 -8.10 2.84 -8.18
C MET A 109 -7.58 3.75 -9.29
N TYR A 110 -8.47 4.51 -9.95
CA TYR A 110 -8.04 5.45 -10.98
C TYR A 110 -7.31 6.65 -10.38
N GLY A 111 -7.76 7.19 -9.24
CA GLY A 111 -7.09 8.28 -8.53
C GLY A 111 -5.71 7.88 -8.02
N ALA A 112 -5.58 6.69 -7.43
CA ALA A 112 -4.30 6.13 -6.99
C ALA A 112 -3.31 5.97 -8.15
N TYR A 113 -3.76 5.47 -9.29
CA TYR A 113 -2.97 5.39 -10.53
C TYR A 113 -2.49 6.78 -10.97
N LEU A 114 -3.41 7.73 -11.12
CA LEU A 114 -3.10 9.09 -11.55
C LEU A 114 -2.08 9.80 -10.63
N SER A 115 -2.14 9.54 -9.32
CA SER A 115 -1.20 10.10 -8.34
C SER A 115 0.24 9.71 -8.67
N ARG A 116 0.46 8.44 -8.94
CA ARG A 116 1.79 7.85 -9.20
C ARG A 116 2.30 8.17 -10.59
N GLU A 117 1.39 8.42 -11.55
CA GLU A 117 1.73 8.92 -12.90
C GLU A 117 1.98 10.44 -12.95
N GLY A 118 1.88 11.16 -11.82
CA GLY A 118 2.15 12.58 -11.74
C GLY A 118 0.97 13.49 -12.13
N PHE A 119 -0.24 12.93 -12.33
CA PHE A 119 -1.45 13.71 -12.64
C PHE A 119 -2.18 14.13 -11.37
N HIS A 120 -1.48 14.85 -10.47
CA HIS A 120 -1.89 15.11 -9.10
C HIS A 120 -3.25 15.83 -8.96
N GLU A 121 -3.56 16.83 -9.82
CA GLU A 121 -4.85 17.54 -9.78
C GLU A 121 -6.01 16.60 -10.14
N GLN A 122 -5.83 15.76 -11.15
CA GLN A 122 -6.87 14.79 -11.55
C GLN A 122 -7.01 13.66 -10.52
N ALA A 123 -5.90 13.20 -9.97
CA ALA A 123 -5.87 12.22 -8.88
C ALA A 123 -6.69 12.71 -7.68
N GLN A 124 -6.43 13.92 -7.23
CA GLN A 124 -7.15 14.51 -6.11
C GLN A 124 -8.66 14.64 -6.40
N ALA A 125 -9.05 15.04 -7.61
CA ALA A 125 -10.46 15.14 -7.97
C ALA A 125 -11.18 13.79 -7.94
N GLU A 126 -10.55 12.70 -8.40
CA GLU A 126 -11.13 11.34 -8.35
C GLU A 126 -11.18 10.82 -6.90
N LEU A 127 -10.15 11.05 -6.10
CA LEU A 127 -10.09 10.61 -4.70
C LEU A 127 -11.04 11.41 -3.80
N ASP A 128 -11.20 12.71 -4.02
CA ASP A 128 -12.21 13.53 -3.32
C ASP A 128 -13.63 13.04 -3.66
N ALA A 129 -13.86 12.65 -4.91
CA ALA A 129 -15.14 12.07 -5.31
C ALA A 129 -15.36 10.67 -4.72
N ALA A 130 -14.32 9.84 -4.59
CA ALA A 130 -14.37 8.56 -3.87
C ALA A 130 -14.72 8.79 -2.39
N ARG A 131 -14.03 9.73 -1.73
CA ARG A 131 -14.27 10.08 -0.32
C ARG A 131 -15.69 10.62 -0.06
N ALA A 132 -16.26 11.35 -1.03
CA ALA A 132 -17.64 11.83 -0.92
C ALA A 132 -18.66 10.68 -0.97
N LEU A 133 -18.33 9.56 -1.62
CA LEU A 133 -19.16 8.35 -1.67
C LEU A 133 -18.98 7.47 -0.43
N GLU A 134 -17.75 7.33 0.05
CA GLU A 134 -17.39 6.48 1.19
C GLU A 134 -16.39 7.22 2.11
N PRO A 135 -16.90 8.06 3.04
CA PRO A 135 -16.06 8.92 3.88
C PRO A 135 -15.23 8.20 4.94
N GLU A 136 -15.66 6.99 5.33
CA GLU A 136 -15.05 6.19 6.40
C GLU A 136 -14.16 5.06 5.86
N ASP A 137 -13.79 5.10 4.57
CA ASP A 137 -12.84 4.15 3.98
C ASP A 137 -11.40 4.62 4.27
N PRO A 138 -10.60 3.82 5.03
CA PRO A 138 -9.22 4.18 5.36
C PRO A 138 -8.31 4.20 4.14
N GLN A 139 -8.56 3.35 3.12
CA GLN A 139 -7.76 3.31 1.92
C GLN A 139 -7.94 4.57 1.06
N ILE A 140 -9.17 5.07 0.96
CA ILE A 140 -9.44 6.34 0.26
C ILE A 140 -8.72 7.50 0.97
N ALA A 141 -8.77 7.54 2.31
CA ALA A 141 -8.07 8.56 3.09
C ALA A 141 -6.55 8.47 2.90
N TYR A 142 -5.99 7.26 2.89
CA TYR A 142 -4.57 7.01 2.63
C TYR A 142 -4.15 7.51 1.24
N GLU A 143 -4.83 7.07 0.17
CA GLU A 143 -4.49 7.45 -1.20
C GLU A 143 -4.66 8.95 -1.47
N LEU A 144 -5.60 9.60 -0.78
CA LEU A 144 -5.72 11.06 -0.82
C LEU A 144 -4.47 11.74 -0.20
N GLY A 145 -3.95 11.17 0.88
CA GLY A 145 -2.67 11.60 1.48
C GLY A 145 -1.50 11.39 0.52
N VAL A 146 -1.41 10.24 -0.15
CA VAL A 146 -0.39 9.95 -1.17
C VAL A 146 -0.46 10.97 -2.31
N ALA A 147 -1.65 11.23 -2.85
CA ALA A 147 -1.84 12.21 -3.93
C ALA A 147 -1.39 13.61 -3.54
N ARG A 148 -1.69 14.05 -2.32
CA ARG A 148 -1.26 15.34 -1.77
C ARG A 148 0.25 15.41 -1.59
N ALA A 149 0.86 14.37 -1.01
CA ALA A 149 2.30 14.30 -0.80
C ALA A 149 3.07 14.36 -2.13
N LEU A 150 2.68 13.56 -3.11
CA LEU A 150 3.27 13.57 -4.45
C LEU A 150 3.04 14.90 -5.18
N GLY A 151 1.93 15.59 -4.90
CA GLY A 151 1.64 16.95 -5.37
C GLY A 151 2.36 18.05 -4.62
N GLY A 152 3.11 17.75 -3.54
CA GLY A 152 3.89 18.69 -2.74
C GLY A 152 3.13 19.35 -1.58
N ASP A 153 1.88 18.98 -1.32
CA ASP A 153 1.11 19.39 -0.14
C ASP A 153 1.35 18.43 1.02
N ILE A 154 2.50 18.55 1.67
CA ILE A 154 2.93 17.65 2.75
C ILE A 154 2.07 17.81 4.01
N ASP A 155 1.67 19.04 4.36
CA ASP A 155 0.78 19.27 5.51
C ASP A 155 -0.60 18.61 5.29
N GLY A 156 -1.22 18.84 4.13
CA GLY A 156 -2.48 18.20 3.77
C GLY A 156 -2.39 16.68 3.62
N ALA A 157 -1.22 16.18 3.22
CA ALA A 157 -0.95 14.74 3.18
C ALA A 157 -0.92 14.14 4.58
N ALA A 158 -0.22 14.77 5.52
CA ALA A 158 -0.16 14.31 6.92
C ALA A 158 -1.57 14.27 7.55
N ASP A 159 -2.41 15.28 7.29
CA ASP A 159 -3.79 15.30 7.77
C ASP A 159 -4.63 14.15 7.18
N ALA A 160 -4.50 13.87 5.88
CA ALA A 160 -5.27 12.81 5.24
C ALA A 160 -4.82 11.40 5.70
N VAL A 161 -3.50 11.18 5.85
CA VAL A 161 -3.00 9.89 6.37
C VAL A 161 -3.33 9.73 7.86
N ALA A 162 -3.40 10.85 8.64
CA ALA A 162 -3.90 10.80 10.01
C ALA A 162 -5.35 10.29 10.08
N ASP A 163 -6.22 10.75 9.16
CA ASP A 163 -7.60 10.24 9.03
C ASP A 163 -7.58 8.71 8.75
N SER A 164 -6.73 8.25 7.83
CA SER A 164 -6.58 6.81 7.52
C SER A 164 -6.18 6.00 8.74
N VAL A 165 -5.14 6.42 9.46
CA VAL A 165 -4.67 5.75 10.70
C VAL A 165 -5.73 5.78 11.81
N GLN A 166 -6.58 6.81 11.86
CA GLN A 166 -7.69 6.87 12.81
C GLN A 166 -8.80 5.87 12.45
N LEU A 167 -9.08 5.69 11.16
CA LEU A 167 -10.09 4.74 10.65
C LEU A 167 -9.63 3.28 10.78
N ASP A 168 -8.35 3.02 10.49
CA ASP A 168 -7.72 1.72 10.70
C ASP A 168 -6.40 1.85 11.50
N PRO A 169 -6.47 1.71 12.82
CA PRO A 169 -5.28 1.79 13.69
C PRO A 169 -4.30 0.62 13.55
N GLU A 170 -4.71 -0.48 12.94
CA GLU A 170 -3.86 -1.66 12.75
C GLU A 170 -3.13 -1.65 11.39
N ASP A 171 -3.38 -0.66 10.55
CA ASP A 171 -2.60 -0.45 9.33
C ASP A 171 -1.19 0.09 9.67
N GLY A 172 -0.24 -0.84 9.78
CA GLY A 172 1.16 -0.51 10.05
C GLY A 172 1.85 0.24 8.90
N TRP A 173 1.40 0.04 7.65
CA TRP A 173 1.94 0.78 6.51
C TRP A 173 1.55 2.26 6.58
N ALA A 174 0.27 2.56 6.75
CA ALA A 174 -0.21 3.93 6.88
C ALA A 174 0.44 4.64 8.08
N ARG A 175 0.66 3.95 9.22
CA ARG A 175 1.37 4.50 10.37
C ARG A 175 2.81 4.89 10.06
N VAL A 176 3.56 4.04 9.34
CA VAL A 176 4.94 4.36 8.94
C VAL A 176 4.96 5.59 8.03
N VAL A 177 4.09 5.63 7.01
CA VAL A 177 3.98 6.79 6.12
C VAL A 177 3.57 8.04 6.89
N PHE A 178 2.62 7.93 7.82
CA PHE A 178 2.23 9.05 8.67
C PHE A 178 3.40 9.58 9.50
N GLY A 179 4.15 8.68 10.15
CA GLY A 179 5.35 9.05 10.91
C GLY A 179 6.40 9.78 10.05
N LEU A 180 6.61 9.33 8.81
CA LEU A 180 7.52 9.98 7.87
C LEU A 180 7.02 11.36 7.41
N LEU A 181 5.71 11.51 7.17
CA LEU A 181 5.11 12.82 6.87
C LEU A 181 5.22 13.76 8.08
N LEU A 182 5.01 13.28 9.30
CA LEU A 182 5.21 14.05 10.52
C LEU A 182 6.66 14.53 10.70
N LEU A 183 7.65 13.73 10.26
CA LEU A 183 9.04 14.14 10.21
C LEU A 183 9.24 15.35 9.29
N GLU A 184 8.69 15.28 8.07
CA GLU A 184 8.78 16.36 7.07
C GLU A 184 8.13 17.67 7.53
N VAL A 185 6.99 17.59 8.24
CA VAL A 185 6.31 18.79 8.78
C VAL A 185 6.85 19.23 10.16
N GLY A 186 7.86 18.55 10.70
CA GLY A 186 8.55 18.92 11.94
C GLY A 186 7.76 18.59 13.22
N ARG A 187 6.80 17.65 13.20
CA ARG A 187 6.03 17.18 14.36
C ARG A 187 6.72 16.00 15.05
N GLY A 188 7.93 16.24 15.55
CA GLY A 188 8.86 15.21 16.02
C GLY A 188 8.33 14.31 17.14
N ASP A 189 7.58 14.84 18.11
CA ASP A 189 7.06 14.02 19.24
C ASP A 189 6.04 12.97 18.77
N GLU A 190 5.19 13.34 17.82
CA GLU A 190 4.17 12.45 17.23
C GLU A 190 4.82 11.44 16.28
N MET A 191 5.75 11.89 15.43
CA MET A 191 6.53 11.07 14.52
C MET A 191 7.11 9.82 15.20
N VAL A 192 7.74 9.99 16.36
CA VAL A 192 8.36 8.87 17.09
C VAL A 192 7.33 7.82 17.48
N GLY A 193 6.15 8.25 17.93
CA GLY A 193 5.05 7.36 18.30
C GLY A 193 4.56 6.53 17.13
N GLU A 194 4.33 7.17 15.98
CA GLU A 194 3.78 6.52 14.80
C GLU A 194 4.78 5.56 14.14
N LEU A 195 6.07 5.96 14.00
CA LEU A 195 7.11 5.07 13.46
C LEU A 195 7.29 3.81 14.32
N ILE A 196 7.35 3.95 15.66
CA ILE A 196 7.46 2.78 16.55
C ILE A 196 6.23 1.88 16.45
N SER A 197 5.02 2.47 16.43
CA SER A 197 3.77 1.69 16.35
C SER A 197 3.64 0.98 15.01
N GLY A 198 3.93 1.65 13.90
CA GLY A 198 3.93 1.07 12.57
C GLY A 198 4.95 -0.07 12.43
N ALA A 199 6.18 0.13 12.90
CA ALA A 199 7.22 -0.88 12.88
C ALA A 199 6.88 -2.13 13.75
N ARG A 200 6.13 -1.95 14.84
CA ARG A 200 5.68 -3.07 15.66
C ARG A 200 4.62 -3.92 14.97
N ILE A 201 3.74 -3.31 14.19
CA ILE A 201 2.74 -4.01 13.39
C ILE A 201 3.43 -4.72 12.21
N ARG A 202 4.38 -4.05 11.57
CA ARG A 202 5.14 -4.57 10.42
C ARG A 202 6.42 -5.26 10.86
N GLU A 203 6.29 -6.38 11.54
CA GLU A 203 7.40 -7.06 12.23
C GLU A 203 8.57 -7.48 11.31
N THR A 204 8.32 -7.72 10.04
CA THR A 204 9.34 -8.14 9.05
C THR A 204 9.86 -7.01 8.17
N ASP A 205 9.33 -5.80 8.29
CA ASP A 205 9.70 -4.65 7.48
C ASP A 205 10.98 -4.00 8.02
N VAL A 206 12.11 -4.33 7.41
CA VAL A 206 13.45 -3.88 7.84
C VAL A 206 13.55 -2.36 7.87
N ASP A 207 13.09 -1.68 6.84
CA ASP A 207 13.19 -0.22 6.73
C ASP A 207 12.33 0.49 7.78
N ALA A 208 11.11 -0.01 8.03
CA ALA A 208 10.27 0.51 9.11
C ALA A 208 10.92 0.31 10.48
N GLN A 209 11.56 -0.84 10.73
CA GLN A 209 12.29 -1.10 11.96
C GLN A 209 13.50 -0.16 12.14
N LEU A 210 14.27 0.07 11.07
CA LEU A 210 15.42 0.98 11.11
C LEU A 210 14.99 2.45 11.32
N GLY A 211 13.95 2.90 10.64
CA GLY A 211 13.37 4.22 10.85
C GLY A 211 12.89 4.42 12.29
N ALA A 212 12.20 3.41 12.85
CA ALA A 212 11.74 3.43 14.24
C ALA A 212 12.90 3.39 15.25
N ALA A 213 14.01 2.68 14.96
CA ALA A 213 15.21 2.65 15.78
C ALA A 213 15.84 4.05 15.89
N LEU A 214 16.02 4.72 14.75
CA LEU A 214 16.56 6.09 14.71
C LEU A 214 15.63 7.09 15.42
N ALA A 215 14.33 7.00 15.20
CA ALA A 215 13.33 7.84 15.85
C ALA A 215 13.35 7.66 17.38
N ALA A 216 13.43 6.43 17.86
CA ALA A 216 13.52 6.12 19.28
C ALA A 216 14.81 6.67 19.90
N ALA A 217 15.97 6.45 19.24
CA ALA A 217 17.28 6.94 19.72
C ALA A 217 17.34 8.47 19.74
N SER A 218 16.72 9.17 18.76
CA SER A 218 16.65 10.63 18.72
C SER A 218 15.97 11.25 19.95
N THR A 219 15.11 10.48 20.63
CA THR A 219 14.40 10.88 21.85
C THR A 219 14.88 10.15 23.10
N ARG A 220 16.06 9.50 23.05
CA ARG A 220 16.68 8.76 24.15
C ARG A 220 15.85 7.61 24.70
N ARG A 221 15.06 6.97 23.84
CA ARG A 221 14.37 5.71 24.13
C ARG A 221 15.26 4.53 23.73
N ASP A 222 16.45 4.47 24.35
CA ASP A 222 17.54 3.59 23.90
C ASP A 222 17.13 2.10 23.89
N GLU A 223 16.37 1.63 24.89
CA GLU A 223 15.86 0.23 24.92
C GLU A 223 15.01 -0.09 23.68
N VAL A 224 14.13 0.84 23.29
CA VAL A 224 13.28 0.67 22.10
C VAL A 224 14.09 0.75 20.82
N ALA A 225 15.08 1.65 20.77
CA ALA A 225 15.97 1.77 19.61
C ALA A 225 16.70 0.47 19.33
N TYR A 226 17.28 -0.15 20.33
CA TYR A 226 17.96 -1.44 20.20
C TYR A 226 16.98 -2.62 19.95
N GLU A 227 15.77 -2.58 20.53
CA GLU A 227 14.71 -3.55 20.20
C GLU A 227 14.41 -3.54 18.69
N MET A 228 14.18 -2.35 18.11
CA MET A 228 13.88 -2.20 16.69
C MET A 228 15.07 -2.62 15.80
N LEU A 229 16.30 -2.22 16.18
CA LEU A 229 17.51 -2.64 15.46
C LEU A 229 17.66 -4.16 15.42
N GLU A 230 17.45 -4.86 16.54
CA GLU A 230 17.55 -6.33 16.57
C GLU A 230 16.48 -6.99 15.71
N ARG A 231 15.24 -6.45 15.66
CA ARG A 231 14.20 -6.93 14.76
C ARG A 231 14.59 -6.73 13.30
N ALA A 232 15.12 -5.55 12.93
CA ALA A 232 15.65 -5.29 11.60
C ALA A 232 16.73 -6.31 11.23
N ARG A 233 17.68 -6.56 12.13
CA ARG A 233 18.79 -7.50 11.93
C ARG A 233 18.33 -8.94 11.70
N LEU A 234 17.24 -9.38 12.38
CA LEU A 234 16.69 -10.72 12.23
C LEU A 234 16.03 -10.95 10.86
N ASN A 235 15.51 -9.89 10.24
CA ASN A 235 14.79 -9.96 8.98
C ASN A 235 15.62 -9.45 7.78
N ALA A 236 16.78 -8.84 8.03
CA ALA A 236 17.64 -8.24 7.03
C ALA A 236 18.19 -9.26 6.02
N SER A 237 18.12 -8.92 4.75
CA SER A 237 18.87 -9.61 3.68
C SER A 237 20.34 -9.22 3.71
N GLU A 238 21.19 -9.91 2.93
CA GLU A 238 22.61 -9.53 2.79
C GLU A 238 22.80 -8.08 2.30
N ALA A 239 21.87 -7.58 1.50
CA ALA A 239 21.91 -6.20 0.99
C ALA A 239 21.62 -5.17 2.09
N ASP A 240 20.77 -5.50 3.05
CA ASP A 240 20.35 -4.60 4.13
C ASP A 240 21.40 -4.48 5.24
N LEU A 241 22.32 -5.44 5.37
CA LEU A 241 23.28 -5.50 6.47
C LEU A 241 24.19 -4.26 6.57
N VAL A 242 24.48 -3.60 5.46
CA VAL A 242 25.27 -2.35 5.46
C VAL A 242 24.47 -1.23 6.12
N LEU A 243 23.20 -1.08 5.76
CA LEU A 243 22.30 -0.07 6.33
C LEU A 243 22.05 -0.34 7.82
N VAL A 244 21.85 -1.61 8.19
CA VAL A 244 21.71 -2.03 9.61
C VAL A 244 22.92 -1.59 10.44
N ALA A 245 24.16 -1.80 9.93
CA ALA A 245 25.39 -1.40 10.61
C ALA A 245 25.52 0.13 10.69
N ASP A 246 25.18 0.85 9.63
CA ASP A 246 25.23 2.32 9.60
C ASP A 246 24.24 2.94 10.61
N VAL A 247 23.04 2.35 10.76
CA VAL A 247 22.06 2.76 11.77
C VAL A 247 22.60 2.48 13.17
N GLU A 248 23.14 1.28 13.43
CA GLU A 248 23.72 0.91 14.74
C GLU A 248 24.76 1.93 15.21
N ASP A 249 25.66 2.35 14.32
CA ASP A 249 26.71 3.33 14.62
C ASP A 249 26.16 4.73 15.02
N ARG A 250 24.89 5.02 14.73
CA ARG A 250 24.23 6.30 15.05
C ARG A 250 23.44 6.29 16.36
N LEU A 251 23.01 5.11 16.84
CA LEU A 251 22.05 5.01 17.97
C LEU A 251 22.56 5.62 19.28
N ASP A 252 23.87 5.66 19.50
CA ASP A 252 24.46 6.24 20.72
C ASP A 252 24.34 7.78 20.79
N SER A 253 24.01 8.44 19.67
CA SER A 253 23.86 9.89 19.59
C SER A 253 22.48 10.29 19.08
N ALA A 254 21.68 10.94 19.93
CA ALA A 254 20.35 11.43 19.55
C ALA A 254 20.41 12.39 18.34
N GLU A 255 21.44 13.24 18.26
CA GLU A 255 21.65 14.17 17.14
C GLU A 255 22.01 13.41 15.86
N ALA A 256 22.91 12.44 15.90
CA ALA A 256 23.29 11.64 14.74
C ALA A 256 22.11 10.76 14.24
N SER A 257 21.32 10.20 15.16
CA SER A 257 20.12 9.43 14.83
C SER A 257 19.07 10.31 14.13
N LEU A 258 18.79 11.50 14.68
CA LEU A 258 17.84 12.44 14.07
C LEU A 258 18.34 12.91 12.70
N GLN A 259 19.63 13.22 12.61
CA GLN A 259 20.21 13.66 11.33
C GLN A 259 20.09 12.58 10.26
N MET A 260 20.48 11.33 10.55
CA MET A 260 20.34 10.23 9.59
C MET A 260 18.88 10.00 9.21
N LEU A 261 17.95 10.07 10.17
CA LEU A 261 16.53 9.91 9.91
C LEU A 261 15.98 11.02 9.02
N SER A 262 16.34 12.29 9.27
CA SER A 262 15.77 13.44 8.56
C SER A 262 16.45 13.77 7.24
N GLU A 263 17.73 13.46 7.07
CA GLU A 263 18.50 13.86 5.90
C GLU A 263 18.74 12.70 4.91
N ASP A 264 18.75 11.45 5.41
CA ASP A 264 19.10 10.28 4.61
C ASP A 264 17.93 9.29 4.51
N LEU A 265 17.66 8.51 5.57
CA LEU A 265 16.74 7.38 5.54
C LEU A 265 15.27 7.80 5.36
N GLY A 266 14.80 8.79 6.10
CA GLY A 266 13.39 9.19 6.11
C GLY A 266 12.89 9.69 4.76
N PRO A 267 13.56 10.64 4.08
CA PRO A 267 13.17 11.11 2.76
C PRO A 267 13.16 10.01 1.70
N ASP A 268 14.16 9.10 1.72
CA ASP A 268 14.24 7.99 0.79
C ASP A 268 13.13 6.98 1.03
N LEU A 269 12.88 6.63 2.28
CA LEU A 269 11.81 5.74 2.66
C LEU A 269 10.43 6.31 2.32
N LEU A 270 10.18 7.59 2.63
CA LEU A 270 8.92 8.24 2.28
C LEU A 270 8.68 8.21 0.77
N ARG A 271 9.69 8.58 -0.03
CA ARG A 271 9.59 8.56 -1.50
C ARG A 271 9.24 7.17 -2.02
N THR A 272 9.90 6.13 -1.52
CA THR A 272 9.64 4.74 -1.91
C THR A 272 8.22 4.34 -1.53
N ARG A 273 7.80 4.60 -0.28
CA ARG A 273 6.46 4.24 0.22
C ARG A 273 5.32 4.93 -0.53
N LEU A 274 5.50 6.17 -0.97
CA LEU A 274 4.48 6.89 -1.74
C LEU A 274 4.33 6.34 -3.17
N GLN A 275 5.39 5.74 -3.74
CA GLN A 275 5.36 5.12 -5.07
C GLN A 275 4.89 3.66 -5.05
N GLU A 276 5.15 2.96 -3.96
CA GLU A 276 4.67 1.59 -3.77
C GLU A 276 3.15 1.56 -3.61
N ARG A 277 2.56 0.45 -4.01
CA ARG A 277 1.14 0.15 -3.81
C ARG A 277 1.04 -0.91 -2.72
N PRO A 278 0.51 -0.56 -1.54
CA PRO A 278 0.37 -1.51 -0.44
C PRO A 278 -0.66 -2.59 -0.76
#